data_b6eb07d8e4a83103f812016a76092d34
#
_entry.id   b6eb07d8e4a83103f812016a76092d34
#
_cell.length_a   1.000
_cell.length_b   1.000
_cell.length_c   1.000
_cell.angle_alpha   90.00
_cell.angle_beta   90.00
_cell.angle_gamma   90.00
#
_symmetry.space_group_name_H-M   'P 1'
#
loop_
_entity.id
_entity.type
_entity.pdbx_description
1 polymer ?
#
loop_
_entity_poly.entity_id
_entity_poly.type
_entity_poly.pdbx_seq_one_letter_code
_entity_poly.pdbx_strand_id
1 'polypeptide(L)'
;MARERKKVHKVQMTDGKRAIIHQLLDEYDIQTAEDIQDALKDLLGGTIKEMMEAEMDDHLGYSKSQRSESDDYRNGYKSKRVNSSYGSMEIDVPQDRRSTFEPQIVKKRQKDISDIDQKIISMYAKGMTTRQISDTIEDIYGFETSEGFISDVTDKIMPQIEDWQNRPLDDVYPVVYIDAIHYSVRDEGIIRKLAAYVILGITVDGKKDVLSISVGDNESSKYWLSVLNELKNRGVKDILVICADGLSGIKEAISAAFPNTEYQRCIVHQVRNTLKYVPDKDRKAFAKDLKTIYQAVNEEKALEALERVTEKWTPKYPNSMKRWKDNWDVISPIFKFSDTVRKVIYTTNAIESLNSTYRKLNRQRSVFPSDKALLKALYLSTFEATKKWTTTLRNWAQVYGELSIMYEGRLPE
;
A
#
# COMPACT_ATOMS: atom_id res chain seq x y z
N MET A 1 -7.65 16.67 3.73
CA MET A 1 -8.84 16.50 4.61
C MET A 1 -8.37 16.16 6.03
N ALA A 2 -8.81 16.91 7.03
CA ALA A 2 -8.48 16.64 8.41
C ALA A 2 -8.97 15.24 8.78
N ARG A 3 -8.11 14.47 9.47
CA ARG A 3 -8.48 13.16 10.00
C ARG A 3 -9.70 13.34 10.88
N GLU A 4 -10.88 12.87 10.47
CA GLU A 4 -11.99 12.67 11.40
C GLU A 4 -11.46 11.77 12.53
N ARG A 5 -11.26 12.35 13.70
CA ARG A 5 -11.01 11.57 14.91
C ARG A 5 -12.26 10.73 15.12
N LYS A 6 -12.17 9.41 14.96
CA LYS A 6 -13.24 8.49 15.35
C LYS A 6 -13.72 8.96 16.72
N LYS A 7 -14.97 9.42 16.81
CA LYS A 7 -15.56 9.83 18.08
C LYS A 7 -15.45 8.65 19.03
N VAL A 8 -14.75 8.84 20.13
CA VAL A 8 -14.70 7.83 21.19
C VAL A 8 -16.14 7.68 21.71
N HIS A 9 -16.68 6.46 21.64
CA HIS A 9 -18.00 6.17 22.17
C HIS A 9 -17.99 6.42 23.68
N LYS A 10 -18.74 7.43 24.14
CA LYS A 10 -18.95 7.66 25.55
C LYS A 10 -20.10 6.78 26.02
N VAL A 11 -19.82 5.91 26.98
CA VAL A 11 -20.86 5.08 27.60
C VAL A 11 -21.90 5.98 28.25
N GLN A 12 -23.16 5.92 27.75
CA GLN A 12 -24.29 6.61 28.36
C GLN A 12 -25.13 5.57 29.09
N MET A 13 -25.14 5.67 30.43
CA MET A 13 -25.92 4.78 31.30
C MET A 13 -27.30 5.38 31.53
N THR A 14 -28.31 4.71 30.97
CA THR A 14 -29.72 4.96 31.29
C THR A 14 -30.20 3.93 32.32
N ASP A 15 -31.32 4.20 32.99
CA ASP A 15 -31.87 3.27 33.98
C ASP A 15 -32.28 1.92 33.33
N GLY A 16 -32.78 1.95 32.10
CA GLY A 16 -33.02 0.72 31.33
C GLY A 16 -31.76 -0.09 31.06
N LYS A 17 -30.66 0.56 30.69
CA LYS A 17 -29.37 -0.13 30.51
C LYS A 17 -28.81 -0.70 31.80
N ARG A 18 -29.02 0.00 32.93
CA ARG A 18 -28.60 -0.52 34.25
C ARG A 18 -29.40 -1.77 34.60
N ALA A 19 -30.74 -1.77 34.37
CA ALA A 19 -31.57 -2.92 34.60
C ALA A 19 -31.11 -4.15 33.78
N ILE A 20 -30.82 -3.96 32.49
CA ILE A 20 -30.29 -5.03 31.63
C ILE A 20 -28.93 -5.54 32.15
N ILE A 21 -28.04 -4.66 32.60
CA ILE A 21 -26.73 -5.06 33.15
C ILE A 21 -26.93 -5.85 34.45
N HIS A 22 -27.81 -5.44 35.34
CA HIS A 22 -28.08 -6.19 36.54
C HIS A 22 -28.66 -7.58 36.23
N GLN A 23 -29.64 -7.67 35.32
CA GLN A 23 -30.16 -8.97 34.87
C GLN A 23 -29.04 -9.85 34.25
N LEU A 24 -28.12 -9.27 33.48
CA LEU A 24 -26.99 -9.99 32.93
C LEU A 24 -26.06 -10.55 34.01
N LEU A 25 -25.74 -9.73 35.02
CA LEU A 25 -24.94 -10.14 36.16
C LEU A 25 -25.60 -11.18 37.04
N ASP A 26 -26.93 -11.17 37.12
CA ASP A 26 -27.72 -12.14 37.88
C ASP A 26 -27.87 -13.48 37.12
N GLU A 27 -27.93 -13.45 35.77
CA GLU A 27 -28.10 -14.64 34.95
C GLU A 27 -26.75 -15.37 34.68
N TYR A 28 -25.65 -14.63 34.56
CA TYR A 28 -24.32 -15.17 34.32
C TYR A 28 -23.44 -14.94 35.55
N ASP A 29 -22.74 -15.98 36.02
CA ASP A 29 -21.75 -15.86 37.10
C ASP A 29 -20.46 -15.18 36.59
N ILE A 30 -20.52 -13.85 36.40
CA ILE A 30 -19.46 -13.05 35.80
C ILE A 30 -18.43 -12.69 36.87
N GLN A 31 -17.26 -13.29 36.78
CA GLN A 31 -16.12 -13.02 37.66
C GLN A 31 -14.90 -12.49 36.90
N THR A 32 -14.78 -12.79 35.60
CA THR A 32 -13.63 -12.44 34.78
C THR A 32 -14.05 -11.69 33.51
N ALA A 33 -13.06 -11.11 32.81
CA ALA A 33 -13.30 -10.49 31.49
C ALA A 33 -13.69 -11.53 30.42
N GLU A 34 -13.32 -12.79 30.60
CA GLU A 34 -13.65 -13.90 29.73
C GLU A 34 -15.13 -14.27 29.88
N ASP A 35 -15.66 -14.30 31.12
CA ASP A 35 -17.07 -14.49 31.39
C ASP A 35 -17.95 -13.41 30.76
N ILE A 36 -17.48 -12.15 30.77
CA ILE A 36 -18.15 -11.05 30.07
C ILE A 36 -18.20 -11.31 28.56
N GLN A 37 -17.11 -11.81 27.95
CA GLN A 37 -17.10 -12.13 26.53
C GLN A 37 -18.07 -13.25 26.17
N ASP A 38 -18.14 -14.29 26.98
CA ASP A 38 -19.06 -15.40 26.77
C ASP A 38 -20.51 -14.98 26.94
N ALA A 39 -20.84 -14.18 27.94
CA ALA A 39 -22.17 -13.62 28.11
C ALA A 39 -22.57 -12.70 26.93
N LEU A 40 -21.66 -11.88 26.44
CA LEU A 40 -21.88 -11.04 25.25
C LEU A 40 -22.05 -11.86 23.97
N LYS A 41 -21.36 -12.99 23.86
CA LYS A 41 -21.48 -13.93 22.74
C LYS A 41 -22.86 -14.57 22.70
N ASP A 42 -23.36 -15.06 23.86
CA ASP A 42 -24.69 -15.62 23.97
C ASP A 42 -25.79 -14.59 23.68
N LEU A 43 -25.66 -13.38 24.23
CA LEU A 43 -26.60 -12.30 23.95
C LEU A 43 -26.60 -11.90 22.47
N LEU A 44 -25.40 -11.86 21.82
CA LEU A 44 -25.32 -11.58 20.39
C LEU A 44 -26.01 -12.68 19.58
N GLY A 45 -25.74 -13.94 19.88
CA GLY A 45 -26.39 -15.08 19.23
C GLY A 45 -27.91 -15.09 19.40
N GLY A 46 -28.40 -14.83 20.61
CA GLY A 46 -29.82 -14.67 20.93
C GLY A 46 -30.44 -13.50 20.16
N THR A 47 -29.81 -12.34 20.17
CA THR A 47 -30.31 -11.15 19.45
C THR A 47 -30.44 -11.42 17.95
N ILE A 48 -29.41 -12.04 17.35
CA ILE A 48 -29.41 -12.39 15.92
C ILE A 48 -30.57 -13.36 15.62
N LYS A 49 -30.81 -14.34 16.49
CA LYS A 49 -31.91 -15.30 16.34
C LYS A 49 -33.27 -14.58 16.36
N GLU A 50 -33.51 -13.72 17.34
CA GLU A 50 -34.77 -12.97 17.46
C GLU A 50 -35.02 -12.04 16.26
N MET A 51 -33.92 -11.40 15.75
CA MET A 51 -34.03 -10.58 14.56
C MET A 51 -34.34 -11.40 13.30
N MET A 52 -33.73 -12.59 13.13
CA MET A 52 -34.09 -13.49 12.03
C MET A 52 -35.51 -14.05 12.15
N GLU A 53 -36.03 -14.24 13.37
CA GLU A 53 -37.43 -14.60 13.59
C GLU A 53 -38.36 -13.48 13.13
N ALA A 54 -38.03 -12.21 13.42
CA ALA A 54 -38.79 -11.07 12.94
C ALA A 54 -38.77 -10.98 11.41
N GLU A 55 -37.61 -11.18 10.79
CA GLU A 55 -37.49 -11.25 9.32
C GLU A 55 -38.34 -12.40 8.72
N MET A 56 -38.39 -13.54 9.41
CA MET A 56 -39.24 -14.68 9.01
C MET A 56 -40.73 -14.35 9.15
N ASP A 57 -41.14 -13.66 10.21
CA ASP A 57 -42.52 -13.19 10.39
C ASP A 57 -42.94 -12.27 9.25
N ASP A 58 -42.08 -11.32 8.88
CA ASP A 58 -42.29 -10.41 7.74
C ASP A 58 -42.36 -11.16 6.42
N HIS A 59 -41.48 -12.16 6.22
CA HIS A 59 -41.43 -12.97 5.00
C HIS A 59 -42.69 -13.81 4.80
N LEU A 60 -43.18 -14.42 5.88
CA LEU A 60 -44.37 -15.29 5.84
C LEU A 60 -45.71 -14.52 5.97
N GLY A 61 -45.67 -13.27 6.46
CA GLY A 61 -46.84 -12.43 6.69
C GLY A 61 -47.65 -12.80 7.94
N TYR A 62 -47.07 -13.62 8.82
CA TYR A 62 -47.73 -13.99 10.11
C TYR A 62 -46.66 -14.28 11.19
N SER A 63 -47.00 -14.01 12.45
CA SER A 63 -46.13 -14.28 13.58
C SER A 63 -46.19 -15.73 14.05
N LYS A 64 -45.15 -16.20 14.75
CA LYS A 64 -44.91 -17.59 15.15
C LYS A 64 -46.09 -18.27 15.88
N SER A 65 -46.92 -17.50 16.58
CA SER A 65 -48.09 -17.98 17.36
C SER A 65 -49.43 -17.85 16.64
N GLN A 66 -49.44 -17.33 15.42
CA GLN A 66 -50.69 -17.13 14.67
C GLN A 66 -50.93 -18.27 13.68
N ARG A 67 -52.22 -18.67 13.51
CA ARG A 67 -52.64 -19.53 12.40
C ARG A 67 -52.77 -18.69 11.14
N SER A 68 -52.18 -19.14 10.05
CA SER A 68 -52.25 -18.49 8.74
C SER A 68 -52.83 -19.46 7.70
N GLU A 69 -53.54 -18.90 6.72
CA GLU A 69 -53.94 -19.59 5.49
C GLU A 69 -52.84 -19.54 4.40
N SER A 70 -51.62 -19.14 4.77
CA SER A 70 -50.49 -19.07 3.86
C SER A 70 -50.09 -20.46 3.33
N ASP A 71 -49.71 -20.52 2.06
CA ASP A 71 -49.19 -21.75 1.42
C ASP A 71 -47.76 -22.09 1.85
N ASP A 72 -47.11 -21.21 2.60
CA ASP A 72 -45.76 -21.41 3.12
C ASP A 72 -45.75 -21.36 4.66
N TYR A 73 -44.99 -22.24 5.25
CA TYR A 73 -44.97 -22.46 6.70
C TYR A 73 -43.54 -22.55 7.22
N ARG A 74 -43.35 -22.20 8.50
CA ARG A 74 -42.09 -22.43 9.21
C ARG A 74 -41.71 -23.91 9.18
N ASN A 75 -40.45 -24.20 8.88
CA ASN A 75 -39.93 -25.56 8.76
C ASN A 75 -38.72 -25.81 9.69
N GLY A 76 -38.82 -25.32 10.92
CA GLY A 76 -37.78 -25.50 11.93
C GLY A 76 -36.58 -24.59 11.71
N TYR A 77 -35.43 -25.02 12.20
CA TYR A 77 -34.18 -24.29 12.20
C TYR A 77 -33.07 -25.11 11.59
N LYS A 78 -32.12 -24.43 11.00
CA LYS A 78 -30.84 -25.00 10.57
C LYS A 78 -29.74 -24.38 11.39
N SER A 79 -28.98 -25.21 12.13
CA SER A 79 -27.80 -24.74 12.83
C SER A 79 -26.74 -24.26 11.87
N LYS A 80 -26.11 -23.14 12.18
CA LYS A 80 -25.09 -22.49 11.39
C LYS A 80 -24.00 -21.92 12.31
N ARG A 81 -22.77 -22.36 12.12
CA ARG A 81 -21.62 -21.78 12.81
C ARG A 81 -21.22 -20.46 12.15
N VAL A 82 -21.12 -19.40 12.95
CA VAL A 82 -20.65 -18.07 12.53
C VAL A 82 -19.55 -17.57 13.45
N ASN A 83 -18.60 -16.83 12.89
CA ASN A 83 -17.53 -16.19 13.63
C ASN A 83 -17.90 -14.73 13.94
N SER A 84 -17.60 -14.27 15.13
CA SER A 84 -17.82 -12.90 15.59
C SER A 84 -16.56 -12.33 16.22
N SER A 85 -16.60 -11.05 16.59
CA SER A 85 -15.51 -10.43 17.39
C SER A 85 -15.37 -11.01 18.80
N TYR A 86 -16.34 -11.81 19.24
CA TYR A 86 -16.34 -12.49 20.55
C TYR A 86 -16.03 -13.98 20.43
N GLY A 87 -15.69 -14.48 19.26
CA GLY A 87 -15.39 -15.89 18.98
C GLY A 87 -16.41 -16.55 18.06
N SER A 88 -16.25 -17.87 17.84
CA SER A 88 -17.21 -18.69 17.11
C SER A 88 -18.46 -18.95 17.95
N MET A 89 -19.61 -18.87 17.30
CA MET A 89 -20.91 -19.20 17.89
C MET A 89 -21.75 -20.02 16.93
N GLU A 90 -22.66 -20.81 17.48
CA GLU A 90 -23.65 -21.54 16.70
C GLU A 90 -24.97 -20.78 16.79
N ILE A 91 -25.59 -20.47 15.65
CA ILE A 91 -26.87 -19.78 15.57
C ILE A 91 -27.90 -20.64 14.85
N ASP A 92 -29.12 -20.58 15.29
CA ASP A 92 -30.26 -21.25 14.66
C ASP A 92 -30.88 -20.33 13.62
N VAL A 93 -30.76 -20.69 12.34
CA VAL A 93 -31.36 -19.95 11.23
C VAL A 93 -32.75 -20.54 10.93
N PRO A 94 -33.83 -19.76 11.04
CA PRO A 94 -35.20 -20.26 10.75
C PRO A 94 -35.32 -20.64 9.26
N GLN A 95 -36.11 -21.65 8.99
CA GLN A 95 -36.33 -22.15 7.63
C GLN A 95 -37.84 -22.09 7.32
N ASP A 96 -38.18 -21.78 6.09
CA ASP A 96 -39.53 -21.95 5.52
C ASP A 96 -39.59 -23.26 4.71
N ARG A 97 -40.81 -23.74 4.48
CA ARG A 97 -41.06 -25.01 3.76
C ARG A 97 -40.63 -24.94 2.30
N ARG A 98 -40.76 -23.77 1.68
CA ARG A 98 -40.38 -23.55 0.27
C ARG A 98 -38.94 -23.22 0.10
N SER A 99 -38.14 -23.02 1.16
CA SER A 99 -36.73 -22.63 1.16
C SER A 99 -36.46 -21.30 0.43
N THR A 100 -37.46 -20.39 0.45
CA THR A 100 -37.40 -19.07 -0.19
C THR A 100 -36.87 -17.98 0.73
N PHE A 101 -36.92 -18.23 2.05
CA PHE A 101 -36.44 -17.28 3.05
C PHE A 101 -34.94 -17.05 2.93
N GLU A 102 -34.54 -15.80 2.81
CA GLU A 102 -33.15 -15.36 2.83
C GLU A 102 -32.92 -14.30 3.90
N PRO A 103 -32.39 -14.67 5.08
CA PRO A 103 -32.15 -13.72 6.15
C PRO A 103 -31.16 -12.64 5.71
N GLN A 104 -31.46 -11.39 6.04
CA GLN A 104 -30.61 -10.23 5.72
C GLN A 104 -29.52 -10.01 6.75
N ILE A 105 -29.83 -10.28 8.03
CA ILE A 105 -28.90 -10.08 9.16
C ILE A 105 -27.69 -11.00 9.09
N VAL A 106 -27.90 -12.28 8.73
CA VAL A 106 -26.83 -13.24 8.50
C VAL A 106 -27.10 -13.99 7.20
N LYS A 107 -26.61 -13.47 6.11
CA LYS A 107 -26.84 -13.99 4.75
C LYS A 107 -26.52 -15.49 4.62
N LYS A 108 -27.21 -16.20 3.72
CA LYS A 108 -27.19 -17.68 3.56
C LYS A 108 -25.78 -18.31 3.52
N ARG A 109 -24.75 -17.60 3.00
CA ARG A 109 -23.36 -18.09 2.92
C ARG A 109 -22.37 -17.32 3.80
N GLN A 110 -22.83 -16.35 4.57
CA GLN A 110 -21.99 -15.55 5.45
C GLN A 110 -21.59 -16.40 6.67
N LYS A 111 -20.32 -16.62 6.87
CA LYS A 111 -19.73 -17.34 8.01
C LYS A 111 -19.07 -16.41 9.03
N ASP A 112 -18.93 -15.14 8.70
CA ASP A 112 -18.28 -14.14 9.53
C ASP A 112 -19.15 -12.89 9.64
N ILE A 113 -19.43 -12.47 10.86
CA ILE A 113 -20.21 -11.27 11.20
C ILE A 113 -19.33 -10.22 11.90
N SER A 114 -18.03 -10.45 11.98
CA SER A 114 -17.04 -9.51 12.51
C SER A 114 -16.37 -8.70 11.38
N ASP A 115 -15.74 -7.57 11.75
CA ASP A 115 -14.89 -6.79 10.83
C ASP A 115 -13.53 -7.46 10.57
N ILE A 116 -13.47 -8.80 10.61
CA ILE A 116 -12.22 -9.56 10.55
C ILE A 116 -11.53 -9.42 9.19
N ASP A 117 -12.32 -9.31 8.10
CA ASP A 117 -11.78 -9.09 6.75
C ASP A 117 -10.87 -7.85 6.71
N GLN A 118 -11.30 -6.75 7.33
CA GLN A 118 -10.51 -5.51 7.39
C GLN A 118 -9.23 -5.68 8.21
N LYS A 119 -9.27 -6.49 9.26
CA LYS A 119 -8.11 -6.80 10.10
C LYS A 119 -7.13 -7.71 9.38
N ILE A 120 -7.62 -8.71 8.66
CA ILE A 120 -6.82 -9.59 7.78
C ILE A 120 -6.08 -8.73 6.73
N ILE A 121 -6.81 -7.88 6.01
CA ILE A 121 -6.24 -6.98 5.01
C ILE A 121 -5.16 -6.06 5.63
N SER A 122 -5.42 -5.52 6.83
CA SER A 122 -4.45 -4.67 7.53
C SER A 122 -3.19 -5.43 7.96
N MET A 123 -3.32 -6.66 8.44
CA MET A 123 -2.18 -7.52 8.80
C MET A 123 -1.37 -7.92 7.56
N TYR A 124 -2.05 -8.27 6.47
CA TYR A 124 -1.41 -8.58 5.19
C TYR A 124 -0.64 -7.37 4.62
N ALA A 125 -1.22 -6.17 4.70
CA ALA A 125 -0.58 -4.91 4.30
C ALA A 125 0.71 -4.61 5.09
N LYS A 126 0.80 -5.09 6.33
CA LYS A 126 1.99 -4.99 7.17
C LYS A 126 3.05 -6.06 6.86
N GLY A 127 2.76 -7.01 5.97
CA GLY A 127 3.68 -8.03 5.49
C GLY A 127 3.57 -9.38 6.19
N MET A 128 2.56 -9.61 7.02
CA MET A 128 2.34 -10.92 7.64
C MET A 128 1.97 -11.96 6.56
N THR A 129 2.46 -13.18 6.73
CA THR A 129 2.08 -14.32 5.88
C THR A 129 0.66 -14.78 6.20
N THR A 130 0.02 -15.52 5.30
CA THR A 130 -1.31 -16.12 5.54
C THR A 130 -1.34 -16.95 6.81
N ARG A 131 -0.29 -17.76 7.06
CA ARG A 131 -0.13 -18.56 8.27
C ARG A 131 -0.03 -17.69 9.53
N GLN A 132 0.84 -16.67 9.54
CA GLN A 132 0.95 -15.75 10.68
C GLN A 132 -0.36 -15.01 10.98
N ILE A 133 -1.13 -14.67 9.94
CA ILE A 133 -2.45 -14.06 10.11
C ILE A 133 -3.43 -15.06 10.71
N SER A 134 -3.43 -16.32 10.24
CA SER A 134 -4.24 -17.39 10.79
C SER A 134 -3.94 -17.60 12.28
N ASP A 135 -2.66 -17.79 12.64
CA ASP A 135 -2.21 -17.97 14.01
C ASP A 135 -2.63 -16.75 14.89
N THR A 136 -2.46 -15.53 14.39
CA THR A 136 -2.84 -14.31 15.12
C THR A 136 -4.36 -14.17 15.33
N ILE A 137 -5.16 -14.61 14.36
CA ILE A 137 -6.62 -14.60 14.49
C ILE A 137 -7.06 -15.62 15.53
N GLU A 138 -6.46 -16.80 15.52
CA GLU A 138 -6.73 -17.83 16.53
C GLU A 138 -6.38 -17.32 17.93
N ASP A 139 -5.20 -16.71 18.10
CA ASP A 139 -4.74 -16.16 19.39
C ASP A 139 -5.65 -15.03 19.91
N ILE A 140 -6.18 -14.16 19.02
CA ILE A 140 -6.96 -12.99 19.44
C ILE A 140 -8.45 -13.29 19.57
N TYR A 141 -8.98 -14.13 18.69
CA TYR A 141 -10.43 -14.36 18.55
C TYR A 141 -10.88 -15.76 18.90
N GLY A 142 -9.95 -16.68 19.23
CA GLY A 142 -10.24 -18.03 19.68
C GLY A 142 -10.92 -18.92 18.62
N PHE A 143 -10.74 -18.65 17.33
CA PHE A 143 -11.23 -19.52 16.27
C PHE A 143 -10.22 -19.71 15.15
N GLU A 144 -10.12 -20.95 14.65
CA GLU A 144 -9.23 -21.32 13.58
C GLU A 144 -9.69 -20.74 12.22
N THR A 145 -8.75 -20.22 11.46
CA THR A 145 -8.94 -19.82 10.06
C THR A 145 -7.96 -20.56 9.17
N SER A 146 -8.37 -20.96 7.98
CA SER A 146 -7.44 -21.59 7.05
C SER A 146 -6.62 -20.53 6.29
N GLU A 147 -5.39 -20.89 5.87
CA GLU A 147 -4.60 -20.01 4.97
C GLU A 147 -5.32 -19.72 3.65
N GLY A 148 -6.17 -20.66 3.17
CA GLY A 148 -7.03 -20.47 2.02
C GLY A 148 -8.07 -19.36 2.25
N PHE A 149 -8.75 -19.35 3.39
CA PHE A 149 -9.68 -18.27 3.75
C PHE A 149 -8.97 -16.90 3.79
N ILE A 150 -7.78 -16.82 4.37
CA ILE A 150 -6.99 -15.58 4.39
C ILE A 150 -6.64 -15.14 2.96
N SER A 151 -6.29 -16.08 2.08
CA SER A 151 -6.02 -15.80 0.67
C SER A 151 -7.26 -15.24 -0.04
N ASP A 152 -8.42 -15.87 0.15
CA ASP A 152 -9.70 -15.45 -0.44
C ASP A 152 -10.11 -14.04 0.03
N VAL A 153 -9.94 -13.74 1.32
CA VAL A 153 -10.20 -12.40 1.87
C VAL A 153 -9.28 -11.36 1.22
N THR A 154 -7.99 -11.66 1.10
CA THR A 154 -7.04 -10.74 0.47
C THR A 154 -7.23 -10.64 -1.05
N ASP A 155 -7.80 -11.65 -1.71
CA ASP A 155 -8.11 -11.61 -3.14
C ASP A 155 -9.31 -10.69 -3.47
N LYS A 156 -10.20 -10.44 -2.52
CA LYS A 156 -11.31 -9.47 -2.67
C LYS A 156 -10.83 -8.05 -2.99
N ILE A 157 -9.56 -7.75 -2.79
CA ILE A 157 -8.99 -6.43 -3.11
C ILE A 157 -8.54 -6.31 -4.58
N MET A 158 -8.47 -7.41 -5.33
CA MET A 158 -7.96 -7.40 -6.71
C MET A 158 -8.71 -6.43 -7.63
N PRO A 159 -10.05 -6.35 -7.65
CA PRO A 159 -10.75 -5.35 -8.46
C PRO A 159 -10.35 -3.91 -8.11
N GLN A 160 -10.15 -3.60 -6.83
CA GLN A 160 -9.69 -2.26 -6.41
C GLN A 160 -8.27 -1.97 -6.88
N ILE A 161 -7.42 -3.01 -6.97
CA ILE A 161 -6.07 -2.89 -7.53
C ILE A 161 -6.15 -2.57 -9.03
N GLU A 162 -6.99 -3.28 -9.77
CA GLU A 162 -7.20 -3.06 -11.20
C GLU A 162 -7.77 -1.66 -11.48
N ASP A 163 -8.77 -1.23 -10.74
CA ASP A 163 -9.34 0.13 -10.83
C ASP A 163 -8.29 1.21 -10.59
N TRP A 164 -7.45 1.02 -9.58
CA TRP A 164 -6.38 1.98 -9.30
C TRP A 164 -5.29 1.97 -10.37
N GLN A 165 -4.86 0.79 -10.86
CA GLN A 165 -3.89 0.70 -11.94
C GLN A 165 -4.38 1.41 -13.21
N ASN A 166 -5.67 1.36 -13.47
CA ASN A 166 -6.30 1.96 -14.65
C ASN A 166 -6.85 3.38 -14.43
N ARG A 167 -6.74 3.93 -13.21
CA ARG A 167 -7.29 5.25 -12.91
C ARG A 167 -6.68 6.34 -13.80
N PRO A 168 -7.45 7.37 -14.17
CA PRO A 168 -6.91 8.56 -14.82
C PRO A 168 -5.82 9.22 -13.98
N LEU A 169 -4.83 9.79 -14.64
CA LEU A 169 -3.73 10.55 -14.05
C LEU A 169 -3.83 12.01 -14.45
N ASP A 170 -3.12 12.88 -13.73
CA ASP A 170 -3.03 14.29 -14.09
C ASP A 170 -2.30 14.46 -15.44
N ASP A 171 -2.64 15.51 -16.18
CA ASP A 171 -2.06 15.79 -17.49
C ASP A 171 -0.56 16.07 -17.43
N VAL A 172 -0.08 16.67 -16.32
CA VAL A 172 1.32 17.11 -16.17
C VAL A 172 1.87 16.76 -14.79
N TYR A 173 3.07 16.22 -14.78
CA TYR A 173 3.85 15.98 -13.55
C TYR A 173 5.19 16.74 -13.63
N PRO A 174 5.42 17.78 -12.78
CA PRO A 174 6.69 18.50 -12.74
C PRO A 174 7.90 17.60 -12.48
N VAL A 175 7.77 16.64 -11.57
CA VAL A 175 8.84 15.69 -11.24
C VAL A 175 8.27 14.28 -11.07
N VAL A 176 8.90 13.31 -11.69
CA VAL A 176 8.60 11.88 -11.55
C VAL A 176 9.85 11.14 -11.08
N TYR A 177 9.68 10.22 -10.14
CA TYR A 177 10.73 9.32 -9.68
C TYR A 177 10.42 7.90 -10.09
N ILE A 178 11.43 7.17 -10.56
CA ILE A 178 11.36 5.75 -10.90
C ILE A 178 12.43 5.01 -10.10
N ASP A 179 12.02 3.98 -9.38
CA ASP A 179 12.90 3.14 -8.58
C ASP A 179 12.49 1.67 -8.64
N ALA A 180 13.42 0.77 -8.34
CA ALA A 180 13.25 -0.66 -8.36
C ALA A 180 13.66 -1.31 -7.03
N ILE A 181 12.82 -2.22 -6.54
CA ILE A 181 13.09 -3.00 -5.34
C ILE A 181 12.97 -4.48 -5.67
N HIS A 182 14.02 -5.25 -5.35
CA HIS A 182 14.05 -6.67 -5.67
C HIS A 182 13.44 -7.52 -4.56
N TYR A 183 12.63 -8.51 -4.98
CA TYR A 183 11.97 -9.48 -4.13
C TYR A 183 12.27 -10.90 -4.60
N SER A 184 12.20 -11.86 -3.67
CA SER A 184 12.21 -13.28 -4.02
C SER A 184 10.77 -13.76 -4.15
N VAL A 185 10.44 -14.35 -5.27
CA VAL A 185 9.10 -14.86 -5.58
C VAL A 185 9.22 -16.31 -6.03
N ARG A 186 8.30 -17.14 -5.59
CA ARG A 186 8.20 -18.53 -6.05
C ARG A 186 7.38 -18.56 -7.33
N ASP A 187 7.96 -19.11 -8.37
CA ASP A 187 7.35 -19.29 -9.67
C ASP A 187 7.63 -20.73 -10.13
N GLU A 188 6.58 -21.52 -10.36
CA GLU A 188 6.67 -22.95 -10.76
C GLU A 188 7.63 -23.77 -9.86
N GLY A 189 7.62 -23.54 -8.55
CA GLY A 189 8.47 -24.23 -7.58
C GLY A 189 9.90 -23.68 -7.44
N ILE A 190 10.33 -22.77 -8.31
CA ILE A 190 11.65 -22.14 -8.32
C ILE A 190 11.56 -20.75 -7.69
N ILE A 191 12.58 -20.36 -6.90
CA ILE A 191 12.68 -19.01 -6.35
C ILE A 191 13.42 -18.12 -7.34
N ARG A 192 12.72 -17.12 -7.90
CA ARG A 192 13.27 -16.11 -8.80
C ARG A 192 13.39 -14.75 -8.10
N LYS A 193 14.28 -13.91 -8.61
CA LYS A 193 14.40 -12.49 -8.22
C LYS A 193 13.59 -11.67 -9.20
N LEU A 194 12.51 -11.05 -8.71
CA LEU A 194 11.70 -10.09 -9.46
C LEU A 194 11.94 -8.68 -8.90
N ALA A 195 11.85 -7.68 -9.78
CA ALA A 195 11.86 -6.29 -9.38
C ALA A 195 10.43 -5.74 -9.29
N ALA A 196 10.12 -5.04 -8.21
CA ALA A 196 8.96 -4.17 -8.15
C ALA A 196 9.40 -2.78 -8.59
N TYR A 197 8.87 -2.32 -9.70
CA TYR A 197 9.11 -0.99 -10.26
C TYR A 197 8.03 -0.04 -9.77
N VAL A 198 8.45 1.05 -9.18
CA VAL A 198 7.58 2.04 -8.57
C VAL A 198 7.77 3.38 -9.25
N ILE A 199 6.70 3.97 -9.74
CA ILE A 199 6.69 5.30 -10.34
C ILE A 199 5.89 6.21 -9.42
N LEU A 200 6.55 7.27 -8.94
CA LEU A 200 5.98 8.27 -8.06
C LEU A 200 6.07 9.64 -8.72
N GLY A 201 4.95 10.32 -8.91
CA GLY A 201 4.86 11.69 -9.39
C GLY A 201 4.71 12.72 -8.27
N ILE A 202 5.13 13.95 -8.56
CA ILE A 202 4.75 15.13 -7.81
C ILE A 202 3.77 15.91 -8.68
N THR A 203 2.57 16.14 -8.16
CA THR A 203 1.52 16.90 -8.84
C THR A 203 1.87 18.37 -8.93
N VAL A 204 1.14 19.14 -9.74
CA VAL A 204 1.29 20.59 -9.83
C VAL A 204 1.08 21.29 -8.48
N ASP A 205 0.25 20.72 -7.60
CA ASP A 205 0.04 21.19 -6.22
C ASP A 205 1.20 20.81 -5.26
N GLY A 206 2.22 20.10 -5.74
CA GLY A 206 3.33 19.61 -4.91
C GLY A 206 2.98 18.41 -4.01
N LYS A 207 1.93 17.69 -4.31
CA LYS A 207 1.54 16.47 -3.60
C LYS A 207 2.18 15.25 -4.26
N LYS A 208 2.39 14.22 -3.45
CA LYS A 208 2.91 12.94 -3.94
C LYS A 208 1.78 12.07 -4.46
N ASP A 209 1.97 11.47 -5.61
CA ASP A 209 1.08 10.47 -6.17
C ASP A 209 1.86 9.25 -6.68
N VAL A 210 1.42 8.04 -6.33
CA VAL A 210 2.02 6.81 -6.84
C VAL A 210 1.34 6.46 -8.16
N LEU A 211 2.03 6.65 -9.27
CA LEU A 211 1.45 6.53 -10.61
C LEU A 211 1.31 5.09 -11.07
N SER A 212 2.33 4.26 -10.77
CA SER A 212 2.35 2.85 -11.16
C SER A 212 3.17 2.01 -10.19
N ILE A 213 2.77 0.75 -10.04
CA ILE A 213 3.53 -0.32 -9.41
C ILE A 213 3.42 -1.53 -10.34
N SER A 214 4.53 -2.00 -10.85
CA SER A 214 4.61 -3.20 -11.69
C SER A 214 5.66 -4.16 -11.16
N VAL A 215 5.48 -5.45 -11.43
CA VAL A 215 6.40 -6.51 -11.02
C VAL A 215 6.90 -7.22 -12.27
N GLY A 216 8.21 -7.39 -12.40
CA GLY A 216 8.82 -8.05 -13.56
C GLY A 216 10.27 -8.43 -13.31
N ASP A 217 10.82 -9.19 -14.25
CA ASP A 217 12.22 -9.67 -14.23
C ASP A 217 13.11 -8.97 -15.27
N ASN A 218 12.54 -8.15 -16.14
CA ASN A 218 13.21 -7.58 -17.30
C ASN A 218 13.31 -6.06 -17.24
N GLU A 219 14.54 -5.54 -17.23
CA GLU A 219 14.85 -4.14 -17.45
C GLU A 219 15.34 -3.97 -18.89
N SER A 220 14.45 -3.59 -19.79
CA SER A 220 14.78 -3.28 -21.19
C SER A 220 14.13 -1.98 -21.63
N SER A 221 14.68 -1.33 -22.65
CA SER A 221 14.06 -0.12 -23.22
C SER A 221 12.63 -0.37 -23.70
N LYS A 222 12.34 -1.55 -24.24
CA LYS A 222 11.00 -1.95 -24.68
C LYS A 222 10.02 -2.04 -23.49
N TYR A 223 10.47 -2.63 -22.39
CA TYR A 223 9.66 -2.72 -21.15
C TYR A 223 9.34 -1.33 -20.62
N TRP A 224 10.36 -0.47 -20.47
CA TRP A 224 10.17 0.90 -19.98
C TRP A 224 9.31 1.74 -20.89
N LEU A 225 9.45 1.58 -22.20
CA LEU A 225 8.59 2.25 -23.18
C LEU A 225 7.12 1.84 -23.01
N SER A 226 6.85 0.56 -22.76
CA SER A 226 5.49 0.08 -22.46
C SER A 226 4.93 0.73 -21.19
N VAL A 227 5.70 0.76 -20.11
CA VAL A 227 5.30 1.35 -18.83
C VAL A 227 5.04 2.87 -18.97
N LEU A 228 5.90 3.60 -19.69
CA LEU A 228 5.72 5.04 -19.91
C LEU A 228 4.53 5.34 -20.84
N ASN A 229 4.28 4.50 -21.84
CA ASN A 229 3.09 4.63 -22.69
C ASN A 229 1.79 4.33 -21.93
N GLU A 230 1.82 3.43 -20.94
CA GLU A 230 0.69 3.21 -20.04
C GLU A 230 0.33 4.49 -19.27
N LEU A 231 1.32 5.24 -18.76
CA LEU A 231 1.07 6.55 -18.14
C LEU A 231 0.39 7.51 -19.11
N LYS A 232 0.84 7.56 -20.38
CA LYS A 232 0.21 8.39 -21.44
C LYS A 232 -1.23 7.96 -21.70
N ASN A 233 -1.50 6.67 -21.80
CA ASN A 233 -2.84 6.13 -22.01
C ASN A 233 -3.79 6.49 -20.86
N ARG A 234 -3.27 6.69 -19.66
CA ARG A 234 -4.00 7.12 -18.47
C ARG A 234 -4.11 8.64 -18.31
N GLY A 235 -3.64 9.42 -19.28
CA GLY A 235 -3.84 10.86 -19.35
C GLY A 235 -2.60 11.73 -19.23
N VAL A 236 -1.44 11.20 -18.88
CA VAL A 236 -0.20 11.98 -18.74
C VAL A 236 0.25 12.49 -20.10
N LYS A 237 0.23 13.80 -20.29
CA LYS A 237 0.65 14.48 -21.53
C LYS A 237 2.10 14.93 -21.46
N ASP A 238 2.55 15.35 -20.27
CA ASP A 238 3.90 15.90 -20.11
C ASP A 238 4.50 15.61 -18.73
N ILE A 239 5.84 15.45 -18.72
CA ILE A 239 6.66 15.32 -17.52
C ILE A 239 7.89 16.21 -17.72
N LEU A 240 8.19 17.12 -16.77
CA LEU A 240 9.33 18.02 -16.94
C LEU A 240 10.65 17.31 -16.63
N VAL A 241 10.72 16.62 -15.48
CA VAL A 241 11.92 15.92 -15.03
C VAL A 241 11.59 14.50 -14.59
N ILE A 242 12.31 13.52 -15.11
CA ILE A 242 12.28 12.13 -14.60
C ILE A 242 13.60 11.82 -13.91
N CYS A 243 13.52 11.51 -12.61
CA CYS A 243 14.64 11.04 -11.82
C CYS A 243 14.56 9.52 -11.65
N ALA A 244 15.52 8.77 -12.21
CA ALA A 244 15.56 7.32 -12.10
C ALA A 244 16.95 6.81 -11.71
N ASP A 245 17.00 5.59 -11.12
CA ASP A 245 18.28 4.86 -11.00
C ASP A 245 18.79 4.50 -12.41
N GLY A 246 20.03 4.05 -12.49
CA GLY A 246 20.64 3.61 -13.76
C GLY A 246 20.03 2.31 -14.29
N LEU A 247 18.71 2.28 -14.44
CA LEU A 247 17.97 1.16 -14.99
C LEU A 247 18.26 1.01 -16.47
N SER A 248 18.47 -0.24 -16.91
CA SER A 248 18.86 -0.50 -18.30
C SER A 248 17.75 -0.09 -19.28
N GLY A 249 18.08 0.72 -20.29
CA GLY A 249 17.15 1.15 -21.34
C GLY A 249 16.17 2.23 -20.95
N ILE A 250 16.23 2.77 -19.72
CA ILE A 250 15.27 3.79 -19.24
C ILE A 250 15.45 5.13 -19.97
N LYS A 251 16.70 5.54 -20.26
CA LYS A 251 16.99 6.79 -20.96
C LYS A 251 16.38 6.82 -22.36
N GLU A 252 16.58 5.75 -23.10
CA GLU A 252 16.03 5.57 -24.45
C GLU A 252 14.49 5.55 -24.44
N ALA A 253 13.90 4.87 -23.47
CA ALA A 253 12.45 4.81 -23.31
C ALA A 253 11.85 6.19 -22.98
N ILE A 254 12.48 6.96 -22.09
CA ILE A 254 12.07 8.32 -21.75
C ILE A 254 12.13 9.20 -22.99
N SER A 255 13.24 9.18 -23.74
CA SER A 255 13.39 9.98 -24.97
C SER A 255 12.34 9.64 -26.03
N ALA A 256 11.91 8.38 -26.11
CA ALA A 256 10.87 7.94 -27.05
C ALA A 256 9.45 8.31 -26.59
N ALA A 257 9.13 8.13 -25.30
CA ALA A 257 7.78 8.39 -24.77
C ALA A 257 7.55 9.89 -24.49
N PHE A 258 8.52 10.57 -23.90
CA PHE A 258 8.46 11.95 -23.45
C PHE A 258 9.71 12.72 -23.92
N PRO A 259 9.81 13.09 -25.21
CA PRO A 259 11.03 13.64 -25.80
C PRO A 259 11.50 14.96 -25.19
N ASN A 260 10.59 15.72 -24.58
CA ASN A 260 10.89 17.00 -23.94
C ASN A 260 11.24 16.90 -22.46
N THR A 261 11.30 15.68 -21.92
CA THR A 261 11.58 15.42 -20.49
C THR A 261 13.07 15.45 -20.24
N GLU A 262 13.50 16.17 -19.19
CA GLU A 262 14.87 16.09 -18.68
C GLU A 262 15.06 14.80 -17.91
N TYR A 263 15.99 13.96 -18.33
CA TYR A 263 16.37 12.75 -17.59
C TYR A 263 17.49 13.06 -16.60
N GLN A 264 17.24 12.83 -15.34
CA GLN A 264 18.20 12.96 -14.25
C GLN A 264 18.52 11.61 -13.61
N ARG A 265 19.76 11.20 -13.63
CA ARG A 265 20.18 10.03 -12.89
C ARG A 265 20.11 10.28 -11.39
N CYS A 266 19.54 9.35 -10.65
CA CYS A 266 19.39 9.46 -9.20
C CYS A 266 20.77 9.58 -8.50
N ILE A 267 21.04 10.72 -7.91
CA ILE A 267 22.30 11.01 -7.20
C ILE A 267 22.48 10.10 -5.99
N VAL A 268 21.41 9.81 -5.27
CA VAL A 268 21.46 8.94 -4.07
C VAL A 268 21.91 7.53 -4.44
N HIS A 269 21.37 6.96 -5.53
CA HIS A 269 21.78 5.66 -6.02
C HIS A 269 23.19 5.68 -6.61
N GLN A 270 23.57 6.75 -7.31
CA GLN A 270 24.93 6.93 -7.80
C GLN A 270 25.94 6.91 -6.65
N VAL A 271 25.69 7.65 -5.56
CA VAL A 271 26.53 7.67 -4.36
C VAL A 271 26.56 6.29 -3.67
N ARG A 272 25.41 5.65 -3.48
CA ARG A 272 25.33 4.31 -2.87
C ARG A 272 26.11 3.28 -3.67
N ASN A 273 25.97 3.30 -4.99
CA ASN A 273 26.68 2.37 -5.88
C ASN A 273 28.21 2.62 -5.86
N THR A 274 28.63 3.88 -5.75
CA THR A 274 30.04 4.25 -5.59
C THR A 274 30.63 3.69 -4.30
N LEU A 275 29.87 3.78 -3.19
CA LEU A 275 30.34 3.37 -1.87
C LEU A 275 30.12 1.88 -1.57
N LYS A 276 29.48 1.12 -2.46
CA LYS A 276 29.08 -0.27 -2.22
C LYS A 276 30.26 -1.17 -1.86
N TYR A 277 31.42 -0.93 -2.49
CA TYR A 277 32.62 -1.74 -2.31
C TYR A 277 33.71 -1.02 -1.50
N VAL A 278 33.36 0.10 -0.85
CA VAL A 278 34.30 0.88 -0.04
C VAL A 278 34.18 0.40 1.43
N PRO A 279 35.31 0.02 2.06
CA PRO A 279 35.35 -0.35 3.48
C PRO A 279 34.86 0.76 4.39
N ASP A 280 34.29 0.39 5.54
CA ASP A 280 33.66 1.34 6.47
C ASP A 280 34.58 2.46 6.93
N LYS A 281 35.89 2.18 7.09
CA LYS A 281 36.89 3.15 7.50
C LYS A 281 37.00 4.35 6.55
N ASP A 282 36.84 4.13 5.24
CA ASP A 282 36.97 5.18 4.22
C ASP A 282 35.62 5.71 3.73
N ARG A 283 34.50 4.97 3.99
CA ARG A 283 33.16 5.26 3.47
C ARG A 283 32.67 6.65 3.82
N LYS A 284 32.84 7.07 5.10
CA LYS A 284 32.38 8.38 5.57
C LYS A 284 33.17 9.53 4.93
N ALA A 285 34.49 9.37 4.81
CA ALA A 285 35.35 10.38 4.19
C ALA A 285 35.07 10.50 2.68
N PHE A 286 34.94 9.35 2.00
CA PHE A 286 34.62 9.34 0.58
C PHE A 286 33.22 9.93 0.30
N ALA A 287 32.18 9.59 1.09
CA ALA A 287 30.85 10.17 0.98
C ALA A 287 30.89 11.71 1.13
N LYS A 288 31.74 12.24 2.04
CA LYS A 288 31.89 13.67 2.23
C LYS A 288 32.52 14.32 0.99
N ASP A 289 33.52 13.69 0.38
CA ASP A 289 34.13 14.19 -0.83
C ASP A 289 33.18 14.13 -2.04
N LEU A 290 32.44 13.02 -2.23
CA LEU A 290 31.41 12.93 -3.26
C LEU A 290 30.34 14.03 -3.13
N LYS A 291 30.03 14.43 -1.92
CA LYS A 291 29.07 15.51 -1.66
C LYS A 291 29.51 16.83 -2.28
N THR A 292 30.85 17.11 -2.36
CA THR A 292 31.35 18.31 -2.98
C THR A 292 31.11 18.38 -4.49
N ILE A 293 30.90 17.23 -5.14
CA ILE A 293 30.58 17.15 -6.57
C ILE A 293 29.11 17.59 -6.79
N TYR A 294 28.16 16.85 -6.23
CA TYR A 294 26.74 17.07 -6.55
C TYR A 294 26.08 18.25 -5.80
N GLN A 295 26.80 18.87 -4.85
CA GLN A 295 26.38 20.11 -4.18
C GLN A 295 27.17 21.34 -4.67
N ALA A 296 27.98 21.22 -5.72
CA ALA A 296 28.65 22.35 -6.33
C ALA A 296 27.63 23.38 -6.85
N VAL A 297 28.01 24.65 -6.85
CA VAL A 297 27.12 25.76 -7.25
C VAL A 297 26.69 25.70 -8.72
N ASN A 298 27.59 25.23 -9.57
CA ASN A 298 27.38 25.03 -11.02
C ASN A 298 28.17 23.84 -11.53
N GLU A 299 27.97 23.49 -12.82
CA GLU A 299 28.61 22.35 -13.45
C GLU A 299 30.16 22.48 -13.50
N GLU A 300 30.70 23.67 -13.76
CA GLU A 300 32.15 23.93 -13.79
C GLU A 300 32.81 23.55 -12.45
N LYS A 301 32.23 24.02 -11.34
CA LYS A 301 32.71 23.69 -9.99
C LYS A 301 32.50 22.22 -9.62
N ALA A 302 31.49 21.60 -10.19
CA ALA A 302 31.26 20.16 -10.03
C ALA A 302 32.33 19.33 -10.75
N LEU A 303 32.73 19.73 -11.94
CA LEU A 303 33.82 19.08 -12.70
C LEU A 303 35.19 19.24 -11.98
N GLU A 304 35.52 20.42 -11.48
CA GLU A 304 36.70 20.63 -10.65
C GLU A 304 36.68 19.70 -9.40
N ALA A 305 35.54 19.58 -8.75
CA ALA A 305 35.42 18.70 -7.61
C ALA A 305 35.50 17.21 -8.02
N LEU A 306 34.95 16.84 -9.17
CA LEU A 306 35.03 15.48 -9.71
C LEU A 306 36.49 15.07 -9.99
N GLU A 307 37.26 15.95 -10.59
CA GLU A 307 38.72 15.70 -10.84
C GLU A 307 39.44 15.50 -9.51
N ARG A 308 39.36 16.44 -8.60
CA ARG A 308 39.98 16.37 -7.27
C ARG A 308 39.64 15.10 -6.50
N VAL A 309 38.34 14.72 -6.49
CA VAL A 309 37.86 13.51 -5.80
C VAL A 309 38.35 12.26 -6.53
N THR A 310 38.42 12.30 -7.86
CA THR A 310 38.95 11.20 -8.67
C THR A 310 40.44 10.96 -8.37
N GLU A 311 41.27 12.00 -8.39
CA GLU A 311 42.70 11.92 -8.05
C GLU A 311 42.92 11.34 -6.65
N LYS A 312 42.14 11.78 -5.68
CA LYS A 312 42.25 11.32 -4.29
C LYS A 312 41.90 9.84 -4.11
N TRP A 313 40.83 9.36 -4.76
CA TRP A 313 40.25 8.05 -4.45
C TRP A 313 40.53 6.95 -5.47
N THR A 314 40.90 7.29 -6.71
CA THR A 314 41.28 6.31 -7.76
C THR A 314 42.43 5.38 -7.35
N PRO A 315 43.50 5.83 -6.64
CA PRO A 315 44.55 4.91 -6.20
C PRO A 315 44.05 3.80 -5.28
N LYS A 316 43.01 4.05 -4.48
CA LYS A 316 42.42 3.05 -3.58
C LYS A 316 41.23 2.31 -4.21
N TYR A 317 40.41 3.01 -5.01
CA TYR A 317 39.12 2.52 -5.54
C TYR A 317 38.95 2.91 -7.02
N PRO A 318 39.75 2.34 -7.94
CA PRO A 318 39.83 2.80 -9.35
C PRO A 318 38.47 2.74 -10.08
N ASN A 319 37.65 1.72 -9.80
CA ASN A 319 36.34 1.54 -10.46
C ASN A 319 35.24 2.42 -9.90
N SER A 320 35.39 2.98 -8.69
CA SER A 320 34.35 3.75 -8.03
C SER A 320 34.12 5.10 -8.71
N MET A 321 35.19 5.79 -9.14
CA MET A 321 35.09 7.11 -9.78
C MET A 321 34.78 7.02 -11.28
N LYS A 322 35.14 5.90 -11.94
CA LYS A 322 34.86 5.70 -13.36
C LYS A 322 33.40 5.92 -13.70
N ARG A 323 32.51 5.40 -12.84
CA ARG A 323 31.05 5.53 -13.03
C ARG A 323 30.53 6.98 -12.99
N TRP A 324 31.23 7.89 -12.33
CA TRP A 324 30.88 9.31 -12.34
C TRP A 324 31.23 9.97 -13.66
N LYS A 325 32.38 9.65 -14.21
CA LYS A 325 32.82 10.15 -15.52
C LYS A 325 31.98 9.59 -16.65
N ASP A 326 31.75 8.27 -16.66
CA ASP A 326 31.01 7.58 -17.72
C ASP A 326 29.53 7.98 -17.79
N ASN A 327 28.96 8.51 -16.69
CA ASN A 327 27.57 8.91 -16.62
C ASN A 327 27.37 10.43 -16.42
N TRP A 328 28.37 11.23 -16.70
CA TRP A 328 28.31 12.66 -16.44
C TRP A 328 27.17 13.35 -17.18
N ASP A 329 26.91 12.95 -18.41
CA ASP A 329 25.84 13.46 -19.27
C ASP A 329 24.43 13.33 -18.65
N VAL A 330 24.22 12.34 -17.80
CA VAL A 330 22.94 12.08 -17.10
C VAL A 330 22.98 12.49 -15.61
N ILE A 331 24.15 12.87 -15.08
CA ILE A 331 24.33 13.41 -13.74
C ILE A 331 24.26 14.95 -13.78
N SER A 332 24.92 15.58 -14.77
CA SER A 332 25.08 17.02 -14.85
C SER A 332 23.79 17.83 -15.06
N PRO A 333 22.68 17.29 -15.60
CA PRO A 333 21.45 18.07 -15.75
C PRO A 333 20.98 18.74 -14.46
N ILE A 334 21.29 18.16 -13.29
CA ILE A 334 20.94 18.75 -11.98
C ILE A 334 21.49 20.17 -11.79
N PHE A 335 22.60 20.51 -12.45
CA PHE A 335 23.23 21.83 -12.31
C PHE A 335 22.50 22.95 -13.06
N LYS A 336 21.50 22.63 -13.88
CA LYS A 336 20.59 23.60 -14.51
C LYS A 336 19.65 24.24 -13.48
N PHE A 337 19.41 23.59 -12.34
CA PHE A 337 18.40 23.96 -11.34
C PHE A 337 19.03 24.69 -10.15
N SER A 338 18.26 25.54 -9.50
CA SER A 338 18.62 26.14 -8.22
C SER A 338 18.73 25.09 -7.11
N ASP A 339 19.37 25.47 -6.02
CA ASP A 339 19.56 24.62 -4.85
C ASP A 339 18.22 24.10 -4.27
N THR A 340 17.15 24.90 -4.41
CA THR A 340 15.80 24.54 -3.93
C THR A 340 15.18 23.44 -4.79
N VAL A 341 15.23 23.58 -6.10
CA VAL A 341 14.72 22.57 -7.05
C VAL A 341 15.60 21.33 -7.02
N ARG A 342 16.94 21.48 -6.97
CA ARG A 342 17.86 20.34 -6.81
C ARG A 342 17.51 19.48 -5.62
N LYS A 343 17.16 20.08 -4.47
CA LYS A 343 16.74 19.33 -3.27
C LYS A 343 15.53 18.47 -3.53
N VAL A 344 14.57 18.92 -4.30
CA VAL A 344 13.42 18.09 -4.68
C VAL A 344 13.88 16.95 -5.59
N ILE A 345 14.67 17.22 -6.61
CA ILE A 345 15.10 16.23 -7.62
C ILE A 345 16.03 15.16 -7.03
N TYR A 346 17.06 15.53 -6.25
CA TYR A 346 18.04 14.57 -5.74
C TYR A 346 17.71 14.02 -4.35
N THR A 347 16.93 14.73 -3.52
CA THR A 347 16.43 14.12 -2.28
C THR A 347 15.25 13.22 -2.61
N THR A 348 15.53 11.99 -2.90
CA THR A 348 14.52 10.95 -3.12
C THR A 348 13.68 10.65 -1.87
N ASN A 349 13.61 11.58 -0.89
CA ASN A 349 12.86 11.43 0.34
C ASN A 349 11.39 11.05 0.08
N ALA A 350 10.83 11.50 -1.03
CA ALA A 350 9.48 11.16 -1.43
C ALA A 350 9.36 9.65 -1.70
N ILE A 351 10.15 9.13 -2.62
CA ILE A 351 10.14 7.71 -2.99
C ILE A 351 10.85 6.84 -1.95
N GLU A 352 11.89 7.34 -1.26
CA GLU A 352 12.59 6.59 -0.19
C GLU A 352 11.68 6.27 0.99
N SER A 353 10.78 7.18 1.36
CA SER A 353 9.77 6.93 2.39
C SER A 353 8.87 5.74 2.01
N LEU A 354 8.42 5.68 0.77
CA LEU A 354 7.62 4.57 0.24
C LEU A 354 8.46 3.28 0.18
N ASN A 355 9.67 3.37 -0.36
CA ASN A 355 10.60 2.26 -0.45
C ASN A 355 10.99 1.68 0.92
N SER A 356 11.04 2.52 1.95
CA SER A 356 11.24 2.05 3.34
C SER A 356 10.10 1.13 3.78
N THR A 357 8.86 1.43 3.40
CA THR A 357 7.70 0.58 3.65
C THR A 357 7.80 -0.74 2.87
N TYR A 358 8.16 -0.69 1.61
CA TYR A 358 8.37 -1.87 0.78
C TYR A 358 9.52 -2.77 1.25
N ARG A 359 10.63 -2.18 1.72
CA ARG A 359 11.73 -2.95 2.32
C ARG A 359 11.32 -3.65 3.62
N LYS A 360 10.33 -3.12 4.37
CA LYS A 360 9.77 -3.83 5.53
C LYS A 360 9.05 -5.10 5.11
N LEU A 361 8.28 -5.08 4.01
CA LEU A 361 7.67 -6.28 3.45
C LEU A 361 8.72 -7.36 3.17
N ASN A 362 9.85 -6.97 2.55
CA ASN A 362 10.92 -7.88 2.20
C ASN A 362 11.62 -8.50 3.43
N ARG A 363 11.67 -7.76 4.55
CA ARG A 363 12.21 -8.29 5.81
C ARG A 363 11.25 -9.24 6.51
N GLN A 364 9.96 -9.00 6.42
CA GLN A 364 8.93 -9.81 7.07
C GLN A 364 8.60 -11.07 6.27
N ARG A 365 8.72 -10.99 4.96
CA ARG A 365 8.44 -12.09 4.04
C ARG A 365 9.61 -12.27 3.08
N SER A 366 10.47 -13.25 3.37
CA SER A 366 11.68 -13.51 2.57
C SER A 366 11.39 -14.02 1.16
N VAL A 367 10.27 -14.75 0.96
CA VAL A 367 9.82 -15.27 -0.32
C VAL A 367 8.31 -15.10 -0.43
N PHE A 368 7.85 -14.49 -1.51
CA PHE A 368 6.43 -14.42 -1.86
C PHE A 368 5.98 -15.67 -2.62
N PRO A 369 4.77 -16.21 -2.37
CA PRO A 369 4.30 -17.43 -3.01
C PRO A 369 3.99 -17.26 -4.51
N SER A 370 3.73 -16.02 -4.97
CA SER A 370 3.51 -15.65 -6.37
C SER A 370 3.72 -14.16 -6.59
N ASP A 371 3.85 -13.75 -7.85
CA ASP A 371 3.85 -12.34 -8.28
C ASP A 371 2.56 -11.61 -7.90
N LYS A 372 1.40 -12.26 -8.03
CA LYS A 372 0.10 -11.75 -7.58
C LYS A 372 0.09 -11.47 -6.06
N ALA A 373 0.67 -12.35 -5.25
CA ALA A 373 0.78 -12.15 -3.81
C ALA A 373 1.70 -10.97 -3.47
N LEU A 374 2.80 -10.81 -4.21
CA LEU A 374 3.69 -9.65 -4.08
C LEU A 374 2.97 -8.36 -4.47
N LEU A 375 2.26 -8.34 -5.60
CA LEU A 375 1.51 -7.17 -6.08
C LEU A 375 0.46 -6.72 -5.06
N LYS A 376 -0.34 -7.67 -4.51
CA LYS A 376 -1.31 -7.38 -3.44
C LYS A 376 -0.64 -6.72 -2.23
N ALA A 377 0.49 -7.27 -1.77
CA ALA A 377 1.19 -6.75 -0.60
C ALA A 377 1.76 -5.34 -0.84
N LEU A 378 2.37 -5.10 -2.00
CA LEU A 378 2.87 -3.79 -2.40
C LEU A 378 1.76 -2.75 -2.43
N TYR A 379 0.65 -3.13 -3.02
CA TYR A 379 -0.52 -2.28 -3.17
C TYR A 379 -1.12 -1.86 -1.84
N LEU A 380 -1.43 -2.84 -0.98
CA LEU A 380 -1.96 -2.59 0.35
C LEU A 380 -1.01 -1.73 1.19
N SER A 381 0.31 -1.99 1.08
CA SER A 381 1.32 -1.17 1.74
C SER A 381 1.35 0.26 1.21
N THR A 382 1.11 0.45 -0.08
CA THR A 382 0.99 1.78 -0.71
C THR A 382 -0.21 2.53 -0.15
N PHE A 383 -1.39 1.91 -0.09
CA PHE A 383 -2.57 2.54 0.49
C PHE A 383 -2.35 2.97 1.94
N GLU A 384 -1.73 2.12 2.75
CA GLU A 384 -1.42 2.48 4.14
C GLU A 384 -0.39 3.63 4.24
N ALA A 385 0.61 3.67 3.37
CA ALA A 385 1.60 4.73 3.34
C ALA A 385 1.01 6.05 2.85
N THR A 386 0.21 6.02 1.79
CA THR A 386 -0.36 7.22 1.14
C THR A 386 -1.43 7.91 1.98
N LYS A 387 -2.13 7.18 2.86
CA LYS A 387 -3.04 7.79 3.86
C LYS A 387 -2.40 8.91 4.68
N LYS A 388 -1.07 8.89 4.83
CA LYS A 388 -0.30 9.88 5.58
C LYS A 388 0.18 11.06 4.72
N TRP A 389 0.00 11.01 3.41
CA TRP A 389 0.47 12.03 2.48
C TRP A 389 -0.58 13.13 2.30
N THR A 390 -0.70 13.95 3.33
CA THR A 390 -1.72 15.03 3.37
C THR A 390 -1.14 16.41 3.14
N THR A 391 0.20 16.53 3.04
CA THR A 391 0.89 17.82 2.96
C THR A 391 1.64 17.97 1.64
N THR A 392 1.70 19.20 1.17
CA THR A 392 2.52 19.62 0.04
C THR A 392 4.01 19.56 0.38
N LEU A 393 4.87 19.36 -0.60
CA LEU A 393 6.32 19.45 -0.44
C LEU A 393 6.74 20.83 0.08
N ARG A 394 7.75 20.83 0.93
CA ARG A 394 8.27 22.10 1.49
C ARG A 394 8.82 22.99 0.38
N ASN A 395 8.54 24.28 0.44
CA ASN A 395 8.95 25.30 -0.53
C ASN A 395 8.44 25.04 -1.97
N TRP A 396 7.33 24.32 -2.11
CA TRP A 396 6.81 23.96 -3.42
C TRP A 396 6.50 25.15 -4.32
N ALA A 397 5.90 26.21 -3.78
CA ALA A 397 5.61 27.41 -4.56
C ALA A 397 6.87 28.00 -5.23
N GLN A 398 8.02 27.99 -4.53
CA GLN A 398 9.30 28.45 -5.09
C GLN A 398 9.80 27.49 -6.18
N VAL A 399 9.70 26.16 -5.94
CA VAL A 399 10.06 25.13 -6.93
C VAL A 399 9.20 25.24 -8.17
N TYR A 400 7.90 25.37 -8.00
CA TYR A 400 6.95 25.49 -9.09
C TYR A 400 7.18 26.74 -9.92
N GLY A 401 7.39 27.91 -9.27
CA GLY A 401 7.69 29.17 -9.97
C GLY A 401 8.98 29.11 -10.79
N GLU A 402 10.05 28.49 -10.27
CA GLU A 402 11.29 28.29 -11.04
C GLU A 402 11.06 27.36 -12.24
N LEU A 403 10.37 26.22 -12.03
CA LEU A 403 10.07 25.28 -13.12
C LEU A 403 9.15 25.92 -14.18
N SER A 404 8.20 26.77 -13.79
CA SER A 404 7.34 27.49 -14.73
C SER A 404 8.12 28.44 -15.63
N ILE A 405 9.14 29.11 -15.08
CA ILE A 405 10.03 29.98 -15.87
C ILE A 405 10.94 29.15 -16.78
N MET A 406 11.55 28.08 -16.27
CA MET A 406 12.48 27.23 -17.03
C MET A 406 11.79 26.46 -18.16
N TYR A 407 10.55 26.09 -17.97
CA TYR A 407 9.75 25.26 -18.88
C TYR A 407 8.46 26.00 -19.28
N GLU A 408 8.63 27.22 -19.79
CA GLU A 408 7.54 28.12 -20.19
C GLU A 408 6.48 27.42 -21.05
N GLY A 409 5.19 27.59 -20.71
CA GLY A 409 4.06 27.01 -21.41
C GLY A 409 3.82 25.51 -21.18
N ARG A 410 4.64 24.83 -20.34
CA ARG A 410 4.50 23.40 -20.06
C ARG A 410 3.81 23.11 -18.74
N LEU A 411 3.71 24.06 -17.84
CA LEU A 411 2.96 23.98 -16.60
C LEU A 411 1.68 24.83 -16.69
N PRO A 412 0.56 24.39 -16.09
CA PRO A 412 -0.63 25.21 -15.99
C PRO A 412 -0.35 26.50 -15.18
N GLU A 413 -1.05 27.62 -15.55
CA GLU A 413 -0.95 28.89 -14.85
C GLU A 413 -1.55 28.87 -13.43
#